data_a9a95209c73f2758435236c8dd00e6fb
#
_entry.id   a9a95209c73f2758435236c8dd00e6fb
#
_cell.length_a   1.000
_cell.length_b   1.000
_cell.length_c   1.000
_cell.angle_alpha   90.00
_cell.angle_beta   90.00
_cell.angle_gamma   90.00
#
_symmetry.space_group_name_H-M   'P 1'
#
loop_
_entity.id
_entity.type
_entity.pdbx_description
1 polymer ?
#
loop_
_entity_poly.entity_id
_entity_poly.type
_entity_poly.pdbx_seq_one_letter_code
_entity_poly.pdbx_strand_id
1 'polypeptide(L)'
;MQPLYDHYLQFIRSSLKNDTSFSGAIPEEEQASLAALAEEHRTVPFVLPGFRNTSFYPAMLQKTKNMMLNYYQIDAFTRHTVSLLEENGIPCILLKGISLAACYPVPEYRKLGDLDLYINEPKALEKAQVLLEAQGYKEEKELSDHHVTYRYTFQKTGRSFLLELHYRVVGMYQYEPANQTVDEVYSPLRLKPIRQTINGFTYSVLPPTEYVFYMIHHMLKHYLYSGFGIRLLCDFVLYLKRYEKEIDFSRIHQWCEEIGRAHV
;
A
#
# COMPACT_ATOMS: atom_id res chain seq x y z
N MET A 1 -16.31 -21.73 13.75
CA MET A 1 -15.35 -20.90 12.96
C MET A 1 -15.99 -20.27 11.73
N GLN A 2 -16.76 -21.00 10.91
CA GLN A 2 -17.38 -20.44 9.69
C GLN A 2 -18.27 -19.19 9.94
N PRO A 3 -19.18 -19.16 10.93
CA PRO A 3 -20.01 -17.98 11.20
C PRO A 3 -19.20 -16.70 11.49
N LEU A 4 -18.12 -16.79 12.27
CA LEU A 4 -17.25 -15.66 12.60
C LEU A 4 -16.65 -15.01 11.34
N TYR A 5 -16.12 -15.81 10.41
CA TYR A 5 -15.54 -15.29 9.17
C TYR A 5 -16.62 -14.70 8.25
N ASP A 6 -17.83 -15.28 8.23
CA ASP A 6 -18.95 -14.76 7.44
C ASP A 6 -19.39 -13.39 7.97
N HIS A 7 -19.52 -13.21 9.28
CA HIS A 7 -19.79 -11.91 9.92
C HIS A 7 -18.67 -10.91 9.62
N TYR A 8 -17.41 -11.31 9.80
CA TYR A 8 -16.28 -10.45 9.50
C TYR A 8 -16.30 -9.96 8.04
N LEU A 9 -16.51 -10.87 7.07
CA LEU A 9 -16.58 -10.52 5.66
C LEU A 9 -17.78 -9.62 5.32
N GLN A 10 -18.92 -9.78 6.02
CA GLN A 10 -20.06 -8.88 5.86
C GLN A 10 -19.71 -7.45 6.26
N PHE A 11 -19.03 -7.24 7.41
CA PHE A 11 -18.55 -5.93 7.83
C PHE A 11 -17.56 -5.32 6.82
N ILE A 12 -16.60 -6.10 6.35
CA ILE A 12 -15.65 -5.65 5.33
C ILE A 12 -16.41 -5.21 4.06
N ARG A 13 -17.31 -6.05 3.53
CA ARG A 13 -18.09 -5.74 2.32
C ARG A 13 -18.95 -4.49 2.47
N SER A 14 -19.63 -4.34 3.60
CA SER A 14 -20.44 -3.17 3.91
C SER A 14 -19.61 -1.90 3.94
N SER A 15 -18.48 -1.92 4.66
CA SER A 15 -17.56 -0.80 4.76
C SER A 15 -16.98 -0.39 3.40
N LEU A 16 -16.57 -1.36 2.57
CA LEU A 16 -16.02 -1.11 1.24
C LEU A 16 -17.08 -0.63 0.22
N LYS A 17 -18.37 -0.85 0.48
CA LYS A 17 -19.50 -0.30 -0.30
C LYS A 17 -20.01 1.04 0.23
N ASN A 18 -19.48 1.51 1.36
CA ASN A 18 -20.00 2.64 2.11
C ASN A 18 -21.49 2.45 2.48
N ASP A 19 -21.86 1.22 2.80
CA ASP A 19 -23.25 0.87 3.18
C ASP A 19 -23.46 1.21 4.65
N THR A 20 -23.98 2.41 4.90
CA THR A 20 -24.30 2.91 6.26
C THR A 20 -25.56 2.25 6.86
N SER A 21 -26.34 1.51 6.07
CA SER A 21 -27.56 0.82 6.53
C SER A 21 -27.22 -0.51 7.24
N PHE A 22 -26.02 -1.06 7.02
CA PHE A 22 -25.60 -2.28 7.68
C PHE A 22 -25.32 -2.05 9.17
N SER A 23 -26.20 -2.60 10.01
CA SER A 23 -26.16 -2.48 11.47
C SER A 23 -26.03 -3.85 12.15
N GLY A 24 -25.32 -4.79 11.53
CA GLY A 24 -25.14 -6.15 12.05
C GLY A 24 -24.62 -6.10 13.50
N ALA A 25 -25.37 -6.72 14.43
CA ALA A 25 -24.90 -6.93 15.79
C ALA A 25 -23.92 -8.12 15.80
N ILE A 26 -22.84 -8.00 16.55
CA ILE A 26 -21.88 -9.09 16.73
C ILE A 26 -22.36 -9.92 17.93
N PRO A 27 -22.58 -11.24 17.78
CA PRO A 27 -22.88 -12.12 18.90
C PRO A 27 -21.85 -12.00 20.02
N GLU A 28 -22.27 -12.04 21.28
CA GLU A 28 -21.39 -11.80 22.43
C GLU A 28 -20.19 -12.75 22.43
N GLU A 29 -20.44 -14.01 22.12
CA GLU A 29 -19.41 -15.06 22.03
C GLU A 29 -18.39 -14.84 20.91
N GLU A 30 -18.72 -14.03 19.90
CA GLU A 30 -17.82 -13.74 18.78
C GLU A 30 -17.04 -12.43 18.92
N GLN A 31 -17.44 -11.54 19.84
CA GLN A 31 -16.89 -10.19 19.94
C GLN A 31 -15.37 -10.18 20.14
N ALA A 32 -14.85 -10.99 21.05
CA ALA A 32 -13.41 -11.05 21.32
C ALA A 32 -12.62 -11.55 20.12
N SER A 33 -13.12 -12.63 19.48
CA SER A 33 -12.48 -13.24 18.31
C SER A 33 -12.52 -12.32 17.09
N LEU A 34 -13.65 -11.62 16.86
CA LEU A 34 -13.80 -10.70 15.75
C LEU A 34 -12.93 -9.43 15.95
N ALA A 35 -12.81 -8.94 17.18
CA ALA A 35 -11.91 -7.85 17.50
C ALA A 35 -10.45 -8.23 17.23
N ALA A 36 -10.01 -9.40 17.69
CA ALA A 36 -8.66 -9.92 17.44
C ALA A 36 -8.38 -10.09 15.94
N LEU A 37 -9.31 -10.67 15.19
CA LEU A 37 -9.21 -10.86 13.74
C LEU A 37 -9.08 -9.51 13.01
N ALA A 38 -9.89 -8.52 13.39
CA ALA A 38 -9.83 -7.19 12.81
C ALA A 38 -8.51 -6.45 13.11
N GLU A 39 -7.91 -6.69 14.28
CA GLU A 39 -6.60 -6.16 14.63
C GLU A 39 -5.48 -6.82 13.84
N GLU A 40 -5.47 -8.14 13.76
CA GLU A 40 -4.51 -8.93 12.99
C GLU A 40 -4.48 -8.49 11.53
N HIS A 41 -5.65 -8.35 10.92
CA HIS A 41 -5.78 -7.92 9.53
C HIS A 41 -5.75 -6.40 9.33
N ARG A 42 -5.59 -5.61 10.40
CA ARG A 42 -5.52 -4.14 10.38
C ARG A 42 -6.76 -3.49 9.75
N THR A 43 -7.95 -4.04 10.04
CA THR A 43 -9.25 -3.65 9.50
C THR A 43 -10.24 -3.19 10.57
N VAL A 44 -9.74 -2.80 11.74
CA VAL A 44 -10.55 -2.34 12.89
C VAL A 44 -11.64 -1.33 12.52
N PRO A 45 -11.38 -0.29 11.69
CA PRO A 45 -12.42 0.68 11.34
C PRO A 45 -13.62 0.06 10.61
N PHE A 46 -13.42 -1.02 9.86
CA PHE A 46 -14.48 -1.63 9.06
C PHE A 46 -15.49 -2.39 9.92
N VAL A 47 -15.07 -2.93 11.05
CA VAL A 47 -15.93 -3.67 11.98
C VAL A 47 -16.46 -2.81 13.13
N LEU A 48 -15.95 -1.59 13.31
CA LEU A 48 -16.34 -0.70 14.41
C LEU A 48 -17.85 -0.49 14.55
N PRO A 49 -18.65 -0.37 13.47
CA PRO A 49 -20.10 -0.22 13.59
C PRO A 49 -20.79 -1.35 14.38
N GLY A 50 -20.30 -2.59 14.23
CA GLY A 50 -20.84 -3.75 14.93
C GLY A 50 -20.58 -3.77 16.44
N PHE A 51 -19.58 -3.02 16.90
CA PHE A 51 -19.22 -2.95 18.32
C PHE A 51 -19.94 -1.85 19.11
N ARG A 52 -20.79 -1.00 18.50
CA ARG A 52 -21.36 0.21 19.12
C ARG A 52 -21.94 0.02 20.52
N ASN A 53 -22.61 -1.11 20.75
CA ASN A 53 -23.29 -1.41 22.01
C ASN A 53 -22.59 -2.49 22.85
N THR A 54 -21.30 -2.67 22.67
CA THR A 54 -20.49 -3.66 23.36
C THR A 54 -19.44 -3.03 24.27
N SER A 55 -18.93 -3.78 25.22
CA SER A 55 -17.81 -3.38 26.07
C SER A 55 -16.50 -3.14 25.30
N PHE A 56 -16.37 -3.67 24.08
CA PHE A 56 -15.21 -3.50 23.20
C PHE A 56 -15.20 -2.13 22.48
N TYR A 57 -16.35 -1.46 22.37
CA TYR A 57 -16.46 -0.24 21.55
C TYR A 57 -15.43 0.85 21.89
N PRO A 58 -15.18 1.21 23.16
CA PRO A 58 -14.21 2.27 23.49
C PRO A 58 -12.80 1.95 22.98
N ALA A 59 -12.36 0.71 23.13
CA ALA A 59 -11.04 0.27 22.66
C ALA A 59 -10.95 0.28 21.14
N MET A 60 -11.97 -0.26 20.44
CA MET A 60 -12.02 -0.29 18.98
C MET A 60 -12.10 1.12 18.38
N LEU A 61 -12.87 2.02 19.01
CA LEU A 61 -12.94 3.43 18.61
C LEU A 61 -11.58 4.12 18.76
N GLN A 62 -10.86 3.89 19.87
CA GLN A 62 -9.52 4.47 20.06
C GLN A 62 -8.52 3.96 19.01
N LYS A 63 -8.55 2.66 18.68
CA LYS A 63 -7.72 2.08 17.62
C LYS A 63 -8.05 2.67 16.27
N THR A 64 -9.34 2.85 15.95
CA THR A 64 -9.79 3.52 14.72
C THR A 64 -9.24 4.95 14.65
N LYS A 65 -9.39 5.75 15.71
CA LYS A 65 -8.85 7.12 15.76
C LYS A 65 -7.32 7.15 15.55
N ASN A 66 -6.61 6.21 16.15
CA ASN A 66 -5.16 6.09 15.96
C ASN A 66 -4.78 5.75 14.51
N MET A 67 -5.58 4.90 13.83
CA MET A 67 -5.37 4.59 12.41
C MET A 67 -5.62 5.82 11.53
N MET A 68 -6.70 6.57 11.79
CA MET A 68 -7.00 7.81 11.07
C MET A 68 -5.90 8.86 11.28
N LEU A 69 -5.42 9.04 12.53
CA LEU A 69 -4.31 9.93 12.82
C LEU A 69 -3.04 9.51 12.08
N ASN A 70 -2.72 8.21 12.06
CA ASN A 70 -1.59 7.68 11.31
C ASN A 70 -1.72 7.97 9.79
N TYR A 71 -2.91 7.89 9.21
CA TYR A 71 -3.14 8.25 7.82
C TYR A 71 -2.68 9.68 7.52
N TYR A 72 -3.15 10.68 8.28
CA TYR A 72 -2.76 12.09 8.07
C TYR A 72 -1.28 12.34 8.29
N GLN A 73 -0.65 11.61 9.19
CA GLN A 73 0.79 11.72 9.44
C GLN A 73 1.63 11.16 8.30
N ILE A 74 1.23 10.00 7.76
CA ILE A 74 1.88 9.43 6.58
C ILE A 74 1.62 10.29 5.34
N ASP A 75 0.41 10.85 5.16
CA ASP A 75 0.13 11.80 4.08
C ASP A 75 1.06 13.03 4.15
N ALA A 76 1.20 13.63 5.33
CA ALA A 76 2.11 14.77 5.53
C ALA A 76 3.59 14.40 5.27
N PHE A 77 4.03 13.22 5.74
CA PHE A 77 5.37 12.72 5.47
C PHE A 77 5.59 12.44 3.98
N THR A 78 4.61 11.84 3.30
CA THR A 78 4.66 11.58 1.85
C THR A 78 4.83 12.89 1.07
N ARG A 79 4.01 13.91 1.38
CA ARG A 79 4.13 15.24 0.74
C ARG A 79 5.48 15.86 0.98
N HIS A 80 5.96 15.86 2.23
CA HIS A 80 7.26 16.40 2.60
C HIS A 80 8.39 15.75 1.79
N THR A 81 8.42 14.42 1.73
CA THR A 81 9.49 13.69 1.04
C THR A 81 9.42 13.87 -0.47
N VAL A 82 8.21 13.79 -1.07
CA VAL A 82 8.04 13.97 -2.52
C VAL A 82 8.37 15.40 -2.94
N SER A 83 7.91 16.44 -2.19
CA SER A 83 8.27 17.84 -2.47
C SER A 83 9.79 18.03 -2.41
N LEU A 84 10.46 17.49 -1.38
CA LEU A 84 11.92 17.57 -1.26
C LEU A 84 12.64 17.02 -2.49
N LEU A 85 12.21 15.86 -2.99
CA LEU A 85 12.82 15.24 -4.17
C LEU A 85 12.51 16.04 -5.45
N GLU A 86 11.22 16.37 -5.70
CA GLU A 86 10.79 17.08 -6.92
C GLU A 86 11.40 18.49 -7.01
N GLU A 87 11.49 19.25 -5.91
CA GLU A 87 12.12 20.57 -5.84
C GLU A 87 13.62 20.54 -6.17
N ASN A 88 14.27 19.39 -5.97
CA ASN A 88 15.67 19.16 -6.33
C ASN A 88 15.83 18.47 -7.70
N GLY A 89 14.77 18.41 -8.51
CA GLY A 89 14.80 17.85 -9.86
C GLY A 89 14.95 16.32 -9.88
N ILE A 90 14.53 15.64 -8.84
CA ILE A 90 14.59 14.18 -8.72
C ILE A 90 13.18 13.62 -8.86
N PRO A 91 12.80 13.09 -10.05
CA PRO A 91 11.48 12.50 -10.25
C PRO A 91 11.37 11.20 -9.45
N CYS A 92 10.25 11.03 -8.75
CA CYS A 92 9.93 9.82 -8.02
C CYS A 92 8.48 9.38 -8.27
N ILE A 93 8.22 8.09 -8.13
CA ILE A 93 6.92 7.46 -8.37
C ILE A 93 6.43 6.88 -7.05
N LEU A 94 5.24 7.29 -6.63
CA LEU A 94 4.58 6.74 -5.44
C LEU A 94 3.99 5.36 -5.77
N LEU A 95 4.48 4.30 -5.11
CA LEU A 95 4.06 2.92 -5.41
C LEU A 95 2.76 2.52 -4.71
N LYS A 96 2.64 2.77 -3.41
CA LYS A 96 1.50 2.35 -2.59
C LYS A 96 1.15 3.42 -1.53
N GLY A 97 0.58 3.04 -0.42
CA GLY A 97 0.27 3.97 0.66
C GLY A 97 -0.99 4.77 0.39
N ILE A 98 -0.87 6.09 0.30
CA ILE A 98 -2.00 7.01 0.10
C ILE A 98 -2.65 6.86 -1.28
N SER A 99 -1.93 6.40 -2.31
CA SER A 99 -2.51 6.16 -3.64
C SER A 99 -3.56 5.04 -3.62
N LEU A 100 -3.31 3.96 -2.88
CA LEU A 100 -4.30 2.91 -2.63
C LEU A 100 -5.39 3.35 -1.68
N ALA A 101 -5.05 4.09 -0.62
CA ALA A 101 -6.05 4.63 0.31
C ALA A 101 -7.09 5.49 -0.40
N ALA A 102 -6.70 6.24 -1.43
CA ALA A 102 -7.60 7.04 -2.26
C ALA A 102 -8.66 6.22 -3.02
N CYS A 103 -8.51 4.89 -3.09
CA CYS A 103 -9.52 3.99 -3.66
C CYS A 103 -10.61 3.59 -2.65
N TYR A 104 -10.39 3.82 -1.36
CA TYR A 104 -11.34 3.47 -0.30
C TYR A 104 -12.44 4.53 -0.16
N PRO A 105 -13.67 4.14 0.19
CA PRO A 105 -14.75 5.10 0.49
C PRO A 105 -14.38 6.07 1.61
N VAL A 106 -13.62 5.59 2.61
CA VAL A 106 -13.03 6.38 3.69
C VAL A 106 -11.53 6.08 3.69
N PRO A 107 -10.71 6.91 3.03
CA PRO A 107 -9.27 6.67 2.87
C PRO A 107 -8.51 6.43 4.18
N GLU A 108 -8.93 7.11 5.24
CA GLU A 108 -8.35 7.02 6.58
C GLU A 108 -8.52 5.63 7.24
N TYR A 109 -9.45 4.82 6.74
CA TYR A 109 -9.67 3.46 7.26
C TYR A 109 -8.64 2.46 6.74
N ARG A 110 -7.90 2.82 5.68
CA ARG A 110 -6.78 2.02 5.23
C ARG A 110 -5.55 2.28 6.12
N LYS A 111 -5.12 1.26 6.88
CA LYS A 111 -3.87 1.36 7.68
C LYS A 111 -2.67 1.59 6.75
N LEU A 112 -1.98 2.70 6.96
CA LEU A 112 -0.71 3.02 6.32
C LEU A 112 0.48 2.61 7.21
N GLY A 113 1.60 2.28 6.60
CA GLY A 113 2.87 1.94 7.24
C GLY A 113 3.97 2.87 6.75
N ASP A 114 4.83 2.34 5.95
CA ASP A 114 5.96 2.94 5.26
C ASP A 114 5.52 3.77 4.04
N LEU A 115 6.40 4.66 3.62
CA LEU A 115 6.32 5.39 2.35
C LEU A 115 7.18 4.66 1.32
N ASP A 116 6.60 4.28 0.19
CA ASP A 116 7.29 3.60 -0.91
C ASP A 116 7.41 4.53 -2.11
N LEU A 117 8.63 4.90 -2.45
CA LEU A 117 8.94 5.71 -3.62
C LEU A 117 9.88 4.95 -4.55
N TYR A 118 9.57 4.94 -5.83
CA TYR A 118 10.39 4.32 -6.87
C TYR A 118 11.08 5.38 -7.70
N ILE A 119 12.39 5.21 -7.91
CA ILE A 119 13.22 6.02 -8.79
C ILE A 119 13.81 5.09 -9.84
N ASN A 120 13.37 5.23 -11.09
CA ASN A 120 13.72 4.33 -12.19
C ASN A 120 15.02 4.71 -12.92
N GLU A 121 15.67 5.81 -12.54
CA GLU A 121 16.93 6.25 -13.15
C GLU A 121 18.09 6.17 -12.13
N PRO A 122 19.16 5.37 -12.41
CA PRO A 122 20.26 5.18 -11.45
C PRO A 122 20.91 6.48 -10.97
N LYS A 123 21.16 7.44 -11.88
CA LYS A 123 21.74 8.73 -11.52
C LYS A 123 20.82 9.59 -10.64
N ALA A 124 19.51 9.48 -10.83
CA ALA A 124 18.53 10.16 -9.99
C ALA A 124 18.46 9.49 -8.61
N LEU A 125 18.58 8.17 -8.55
CA LEU A 125 18.65 7.42 -7.30
C LEU A 125 19.85 7.84 -6.44
N GLU A 126 21.06 7.88 -7.01
CA GLU A 126 22.27 8.33 -6.31
C GLU A 126 22.11 9.76 -5.75
N LYS A 127 21.55 10.67 -6.54
CA LYS A 127 21.26 12.04 -6.09
C LYS A 127 20.23 12.07 -4.95
N ALA A 128 19.18 11.21 -5.02
CA ALA A 128 18.18 11.12 -3.99
C ALA A 128 18.78 10.65 -2.67
N GLN A 129 19.65 9.64 -2.68
CA GLN A 129 20.31 9.12 -1.49
C GLN A 129 21.14 10.21 -0.82
N VAL A 130 22.01 10.90 -1.57
CA VAL A 130 22.83 12.00 -1.04
C VAL A 130 21.97 13.14 -0.47
N LEU A 131 20.89 13.51 -1.16
CA LEU A 131 19.98 14.57 -0.70
C LEU A 131 19.26 14.15 0.59
N LEU A 132 18.70 12.94 0.65
CA LEU A 132 17.97 12.44 1.81
C LEU A 132 18.86 12.39 3.05
N GLU A 133 20.07 11.88 2.94
CA GLU A 133 21.05 11.86 4.03
C GLU A 133 21.39 13.27 4.52
N ALA A 134 21.65 14.20 3.60
CA ALA A 134 21.90 15.60 3.93
C ALA A 134 20.72 16.29 4.63
N GLN A 135 19.49 15.83 4.40
CA GLN A 135 18.26 16.31 5.03
C GLN A 135 17.88 15.54 6.32
N GLY A 136 18.79 14.67 6.79
CA GLY A 136 18.63 13.99 8.08
C GLY A 136 17.87 12.67 8.03
N TYR A 137 17.62 12.12 6.84
CA TYR A 137 17.18 10.74 6.69
C TYR A 137 18.35 9.82 7.04
N LYS A 138 18.09 8.80 7.84
CA LYS A 138 19.13 7.85 8.28
C LYS A 138 18.84 6.49 7.66
N GLU A 139 19.82 5.96 6.94
CA GLU A 139 19.73 4.64 6.36
C GLU A 139 19.62 3.57 7.45
N GLU A 140 18.69 2.66 7.32
CA GLU A 140 18.54 1.47 8.16
C GLU A 140 19.39 0.33 7.57
N LYS A 141 20.00 -0.45 8.44
CA LYS A 141 20.86 -1.58 8.03
C LYS A 141 20.05 -2.82 7.62
N GLU A 142 18.98 -2.63 6.90
CA GLU A 142 18.17 -3.73 6.38
C GLU A 142 18.62 -4.08 4.96
N LEU A 143 18.96 -5.35 4.72
CA LEU A 143 19.33 -5.80 3.39
C LEU A 143 18.08 -6.09 2.57
N SER A 144 17.89 -5.34 1.51
CA SER A 144 16.84 -5.57 0.51
C SER A 144 17.46 -5.65 -0.89
N ASP A 145 16.84 -6.45 -1.75
CA ASP A 145 17.24 -6.63 -3.15
C ASP A 145 16.52 -5.68 -4.12
N HIS A 146 15.74 -4.72 -3.61
CA HIS A 146 14.93 -3.82 -4.43
C HIS A 146 14.72 -2.41 -3.87
N HIS A 147 15.08 -2.14 -2.61
CA HIS A 147 15.00 -0.80 -2.00
C HIS A 147 16.08 -0.57 -0.97
N VAL A 148 16.27 0.70 -0.61
CA VAL A 148 17.01 1.14 0.57
C VAL A 148 16.01 1.74 1.54
N THR A 149 16.08 1.34 2.81
CA THR A 149 15.19 1.85 3.86
C THR A 149 15.82 3.02 4.59
N TYR A 150 15.10 4.11 4.70
CA TYR A 150 15.48 5.29 5.46
C TYR A 150 14.50 5.56 6.60
N ARG A 151 15.03 6.00 7.74
CA ARG A 151 14.24 6.56 8.85
C ARG A 151 14.35 8.06 8.86
N TYR A 152 13.23 8.74 8.91
CA TYR A 152 13.17 10.19 9.13
C TYR A 152 12.41 10.50 10.41
N THR A 153 12.95 11.39 11.26
CA THR A 153 12.34 11.81 12.52
C THR A 153 12.05 13.32 12.49
N PHE A 154 10.77 13.66 12.57
CA PHE A 154 10.35 15.05 12.71
C PHE A 154 10.79 15.61 14.07
N GLN A 155 11.71 16.56 14.08
CA GLN A 155 12.29 17.13 15.32
C GLN A 155 11.22 17.71 16.26
N LYS A 156 10.19 18.38 15.72
CA LYS A 156 9.12 19.01 16.51
C LYS A 156 8.23 18.01 17.26
N THR A 157 8.05 16.83 16.74
CA THR A 157 7.11 15.85 17.30
C THR A 157 7.80 14.61 17.86
N GLY A 158 9.08 14.39 17.53
CA GLY A 158 9.84 13.19 17.83
C GLY A 158 9.33 11.93 17.10
N ARG A 159 8.38 12.07 16.16
CA ARG A 159 7.82 10.93 15.43
C ARG A 159 8.70 10.54 14.27
N SER A 160 8.91 9.25 14.13
CA SER A 160 9.72 8.66 13.07
C SER A 160 8.85 7.93 12.05
N PHE A 161 9.25 8.01 10.78
CA PHE A 161 8.61 7.35 9.65
C PHE A 161 9.67 6.64 8.81
N LEU A 162 9.27 5.58 8.13
CA LEU A 162 10.13 4.82 7.23
C LEU A 162 9.81 5.20 5.78
N LEU A 163 10.87 5.38 5.01
CA LEU A 163 10.87 5.52 3.56
C LEU A 163 11.57 4.31 2.97
N GLU A 164 10.90 3.54 2.13
CA GLU A 164 11.51 2.57 1.24
C GLU A 164 11.76 3.24 -0.11
N LEU A 165 13.02 3.54 -0.39
CA LEU A 165 13.45 4.11 -1.66
C LEU A 165 13.79 2.97 -2.62
N HIS A 166 12.84 2.65 -3.49
CA HIS A 166 12.93 1.54 -4.42
C HIS A 166 13.79 1.89 -5.64
N TYR A 167 14.71 1.02 -6.00
CA TYR A 167 15.43 0.99 -7.27
C TYR A 167 14.92 -0.13 -8.21
N ARG A 168 14.11 -1.04 -7.68
CA ARG A 168 13.25 -1.98 -8.42
C ARG A 168 11.85 -1.95 -7.80
N VAL A 169 10.85 -2.10 -8.64
CA VAL A 169 9.44 -2.06 -8.17
C VAL A 169 9.10 -3.27 -7.29
N VAL A 170 9.66 -4.44 -7.60
CA VAL A 170 9.53 -5.66 -6.81
C VAL A 170 10.89 -6.34 -6.63
N GLY A 171 11.05 -7.11 -5.56
CA GLY A 171 12.29 -7.83 -5.31
C GLY A 171 12.58 -8.93 -6.32
N MET A 172 13.83 -9.40 -6.31
CA MET A 172 14.33 -10.43 -7.23
C MET A 172 13.60 -11.77 -7.05
N TYR A 173 13.36 -12.43 -8.15
CA TYR A 173 12.98 -13.84 -8.20
C TYR A 173 14.23 -14.70 -8.41
N GLN A 174 14.19 -15.95 -7.96
CA GLN A 174 15.24 -16.92 -8.28
C GLN A 174 15.30 -17.26 -9.78
N TYR A 175 14.21 -16.95 -10.48
CA TYR A 175 14.03 -17.21 -11.89
C TYR A 175 14.32 -15.96 -12.72
N GLU A 176 15.48 -15.94 -13.40
CA GLU A 176 16.00 -14.77 -14.10
C GLU A 176 15.08 -14.22 -15.21
N PRO A 177 14.39 -15.04 -16.03
CA PRO A 177 13.47 -14.48 -17.02
C PRO A 177 12.29 -13.70 -16.41
N ALA A 178 11.84 -14.06 -15.21
CA ALA A 178 10.83 -13.26 -14.50
C ALA A 178 11.39 -11.88 -14.12
N ASN A 179 12.65 -11.82 -13.69
CA ASN A 179 13.32 -10.55 -13.41
C ASN A 179 13.40 -9.68 -14.65
N GLN A 180 13.82 -10.24 -15.78
CA GLN A 180 13.96 -9.54 -17.05
C GLN A 180 12.62 -8.95 -17.52
N THR A 181 11.53 -9.74 -17.49
CA THR A 181 10.18 -9.24 -17.85
C THR A 181 9.74 -8.11 -16.93
N VAL A 182 9.92 -8.27 -15.61
CA VAL A 182 9.56 -7.23 -14.64
C VAL A 182 10.38 -5.96 -14.87
N ASP A 183 11.71 -6.08 -15.01
CA ASP A 183 12.59 -4.93 -15.21
C ASP A 183 12.29 -4.21 -16.52
N GLU A 184 11.91 -4.93 -17.56
CA GLU A 184 11.51 -4.36 -18.85
C GLU A 184 10.22 -3.55 -18.75
N VAL A 185 9.19 -4.08 -18.05
CA VAL A 185 7.90 -3.38 -17.82
C VAL A 185 8.10 -2.06 -17.10
N TYR A 186 8.95 -2.04 -16.07
CA TYR A 186 9.18 -0.84 -15.24
C TYR A 186 10.40 -0.02 -15.66
N SER A 187 11.03 -0.34 -16.78
CA SER A 187 12.18 0.41 -17.28
C SER A 187 11.83 1.86 -17.62
N PRO A 188 12.80 2.81 -17.54
CA PRO A 188 12.57 4.22 -17.92
C PRO A 188 12.10 4.39 -19.38
N LEU A 189 12.42 3.44 -20.25
CA LEU A 189 12.02 3.46 -21.64
C LEU A 189 10.54 3.14 -21.84
N ARG A 190 9.97 2.22 -21.08
CA ARG A 190 8.59 1.73 -21.23
C ARG A 190 7.62 2.38 -20.24
N LEU A 191 8.00 2.52 -19.00
CA LEU A 191 7.14 3.08 -17.96
C LEU A 191 6.90 4.57 -18.19
N LYS A 192 5.64 4.96 -18.32
CA LYS A 192 5.21 6.36 -18.43
C LYS A 192 4.30 6.68 -17.24
N PRO A 193 4.85 7.16 -16.12
CA PRO A 193 4.08 7.50 -14.95
C PRO A 193 2.97 8.51 -15.28
N ILE A 194 1.84 8.37 -14.60
CA ILE A 194 0.74 9.32 -14.71
C ILE A 194 0.69 10.23 -13.49
N ARG A 195 0.04 11.40 -13.62
CA ARG A 195 -0.15 12.33 -12.51
C ARG A 195 -1.50 12.08 -11.86
N GLN A 196 -1.51 11.91 -10.54
CA GLN A 196 -2.73 11.71 -9.73
C GLN A 196 -2.77 12.71 -8.58
N THR A 197 -3.87 13.46 -8.47
CA THR A 197 -4.10 14.37 -7.34
C THR A 197 -4.79 13.64 -6.19
N ILE A 198 -4.17 13.64 -5.02
CA ILE A 198 -4.65 13.01 -3.79
C ILE A 198 -4.56 14.06 -2.68
N ASN A 199 -5.67 14.31 -1.98
CA ASN A 199 -5.75 15.30 -0.90
C ASN A 199 -5.17 16.69 -1.30
N GLY A 200 -5.36 17.11 -2.55
CA GLY A 200 -4.88 18.40 -3.06
C GLY A 200 -3.39 18.47 -3.41
N PHE A 201 -2.65 17.36 -3.35
CA PHE A 201 -1.27 17.27 -3.82
C PHE A 201 -1.17 16.29 -5.00
N THR A 202 -0.32 16.60 -6.00
CA THR A 202 -0.23 15.80 -7.22
C THR A 202 1.06 14.98 -7.23
N TYR A 203 0.89 13.67 -7.31
CA TYR A 203 1.97 12.66 -7.32
C TYR A 203 2.14 12.04 -8.70
N SER A 204 3.35 11.60 -9.01
CA SER A 204 3.56 10.61 -10.08
C SER A 204 3.25 9.23 -9.51
N VAL A 205 2.44 8.44 -10.24
CA VAL A 205 2.07 7.07 -9.86
C VAL A 205 2.21 6.14 -11.06
N LEU A 206 2.24 4.84 -10.83
CA LEU A 206 2.21 3.86 -11.91
C LEU A 206 0.89 3.96 -12.69
N PRO A 207 0.89 3.79 -14.04
CA PRO A 207 -0.34 3.67 -14.79
C PRO A 207 -1.14 2.43 -14.34
N PRO A 208 -2.48 2.40 -14.55
CA PRO A 208 -3.34 1.35 -13.99
C PRO A 208 -2.94 -0.08 -14.35
N THR A 209 -2.51 -0.34 -15.57
CA THR A 209 -2.09 -1.68 -16.02
C THR A 209 -0.83 -2.14 -15.29
N GLU A 210 0.19 -1.30 -15.27
CA GLU A 210 1.46 -1.53 -14.57
C GLU A 210 1.25 -1.64 -13.06
N TYR A 211 0.30 -0.87 -12.52
CA TYR A 211 -0.02 -0.92 -11.10
C TYR A 211 -0.66 -2.26 -10.70
N VAL A 212 -1.59 -2.79 -11.51
CA VAL A 212 -2.18 -4.12 -11.27
C VAL A 212 -1.10 -5.21 -11.35
N PHE A 213 -0.21 -5.14 -12.31
CA PHE A 213 0.91 -6.06 -12.43
C PHE A 213 1.82 -6.01 -11.19
N TYR A 214 2.15 -4.80 -10.70
CA TYR A 214 2.84 -4.61 -9.42
C TYR A 214 2.09 -5.25 -8.24
N MET A 215 0.78 -5.03 -8.12
CA MET A 215 -0.02 -5.59 -7.03
C MET A 215 -0.03 -7.11 -7.04
N ILE A 216 -0.09 -7.75 -8.20
CA ILE A 216 -0.02 -9.21 -8.36
C ILE A 216 1.31 -9.72 -7.79
N HIS A 217 2.43 -9.14 -8.20
CA HIS A 217 3.76 -9.53 -7.72
C HIS A 217 3.92 -9.26 -6.21
N HIS A 218 3.44 -8.13 -5.72
CA HIS A 218 3.48 -7.79 -4.30
C HIS A 218 2.67 -8.78 -3.45
N MET A 219 1.45 -9.15 -3.88
CA MET A 219 0.64 -10.16 -3.21
C MET A 219 1.28 -11.54 -3.27
N LEU A 220 1.85 -11.92 -4.42
CA LEU A 220 2.55 -13.19 -4.59
C LEU A 220 3.74 -13.33 -3.63
N LYS A 221 4.56 -12.29 -3.49
CA LYS A 221 5.67 -12.28 -2.50
C LYS A 221 5.16 -12.48 -1.08
N HIS A 222 4.13 -11.76 -0.68
CA HIS A 222 3.54 -11.93 0.63
C HIS A 222 3.00 -13.34 0.84
N TYR A 223 2.30 -13.89 -0.15
CA TYR A 223 1.76 -15.25 -0.09
C TYR A 223 2.86 -16.30 0.11
N LEU A 224 3.97 -16.18 -0.62
CA LEU A 224 5.06 -17.16 -0.60
C LEU A 224 5.92 -17.08 0.66
N TYR A 225 6.13 -15.88 1.23
CA TYR A 225 7.16 -15.68 2.26
C TYR A 225 6.64 -15.26 3.64
N SER A 226 5.48 -14.62 3.73
CA SER A 226 5.01 -14.05 5.02
C SER A 226 3.52 -14.23 5.29
N GLY A 227 2.75 -14.72 4.31
CA GLY A 227 1.31 -14.63 4.34
C GLY A 227 0.82 -13.18 4.17
N PHE A 228 -0.47 -12.99 3.93
CA PHE A 228 -1.06 -11.65 3.86
C PHE A 228 -2.46 -11.59 4.44
N GLY A 229 -2.78 -10.42 5.04
CA GLY A 229 -4.11 -10.17 5.56
C GLY A 229 -5.09 -9.73 4.46
N ILE A 230 -6.39 -9.77 4.79
CA ILE A 230 -7.48 -9.40 3.89
C ILE A 230 -7.34 -7.98 3.30
N ARG A 231 -6.60 -7.10 3.96
CA ARG A 231 -6.35 -5.73 3.48
C ARG A 231 -5.75 -5.70 2.07
N LEU A 232 -4.83 -6.60 1.73
CA LEU A 232 -4.24 -6.65 0.38
C LEU A 232 -5.28 -7.03 -0.68
N LEU A 233 -6.22 -7.93 -0.33
CA LEU A 233 -7.35 -8.25 -1.21
C LEU A 233 -8.30 -7.06 -1.34
N CYS A 234 -8.58 -6.33 -0.27
CA CYS A 234 -9.39 -5.10 -0.32
C CYS A 234 -8.75 -4.06 -1.23
N ASP A 235 -7.43 -3.82 -1.07
CA ASP A 235 -6.65 -2.92 -1.93
C ASP A 235 -6.82 -3.30 -3.42
N PHE A 236 -6.63 -4.58 -3.73
CA PHE A 236 -6.71 -5.11 -5.09
C PHE A 236 -8.12 -4.95 -5.69
N VAL A 237 -9.15 -5.37 -4.97
CA VAL A 237 -10.54 -5.27 -5.44
C VAL A 237 -10.98 -3.82 -5.66
N LEU A 238 -10.64 -2.92 -4.73
CA LEU A 238 -11.00 -1.51 -4.85
C LEU A 238 -10.25 -0.83 -5.99
N TYR A 239 -8.98 -1.18 -6.19
CA TYR A 239 -8.20 -0.66 -7.30
C TYR A 239 -8.77 -1.11 -8.66
N LEU A 240 -9.03 -2.42 -8.82
CA LEU A 240 -9.67 -2.96 -10.02
C LEU A 240 -11.00 -2.27 -10.30
N LYS A 241 -11.87 -2.14 -9.29
CA LYS A 241 -13.17 -1.49 -9.44
C LYS A 241 -13.06 -0.02 -9.90
N ARG A 242 -12.05 0.70 -9.41
CA ARG A 242 -11.85 2.12 -9.72
C ARG A 242 -11.33 2.34 -11.14
N TYR A 243 -10.41 1.47 -11.58
CA TYR A 243 -9.65 1.64 -12.84
C TYR A 243 -9.97 0.58 -13.89
N GLU A 244 -11.06 -0.20 -13.74
CA GLU A 244 -11.45 -1.31 -14.62
C GLU A 244 -11.36 -0.97 -16.11
N LYS A 245 -11.77 0.25 -16.50
CA LYS A 245 -11.79 0.70 -17.90
C LYS A 245 -10.44 1.16 -18.44
N GLU A 246 -9.46 1.35 -17.55
CA GLU A 246 -8.11 1.84 -17.86
C GLU A 246 -7.08 0.72 -17.83
N ILE A 247 -7.46 -0.47 -17.34
CA ILE A 247 -6.57 -1.63 -17.21
C ILE A 247 -6.63 -2.46 -18.49
N ASP A 248 -5.46 -2.67 -19.09
CA ASP A 248 -5.29 -3.61 -20.21
C ASP A 248 -4.95 -5.01 -19.65
N PHE A 249 -5.98 -5.81 -19.41
CA PHE A 249 -5.82 -7.18 -18.93
C PHE A 249 -5.12 -8.10 -19.94
N SER A 250 -5.26 -7.83 -21.24
CA SER A 250 -4.59 -8.61 -22.29
C SER A 250 -3.07 -8.44 -22.19
N ARG A 251 -2.62 -7.22 -21.92
CA ARG A 251 -1.21 -6.91 -21.71
C ARG A 251 -0.65 -7.55 -20.46
N ILE A 252 -1.41 -7.53 -19.33
CA ILE A 252 -1.02 -8.23 -18.11
C ILE A 252 -0.89 -9.74 -18.37
N HIS A 253 -1.85 -10.32 -19.08
CA HIS A 253 -1.82 -11.74 -19.44
C HIS A 253 -0.57 -12.06 -20.28
N GLN A 254 -0.25 -11.24 -21.28
CA GLN A 254 0.96 -11.40 -22.09
C GLN A 254 2.23 -11.40 -21.21
N TRP A 255 2.39 -10.47 -20.28
CA TRP A 255 3.54 -10.44 -19.36
C TRP A 255 3.62 -11.67 -18.48
N CYS A 256 2.47 -12.15 -17.98
CA CYS A 256 2.42 -13.39 -17.20
C CYS A 256 2.81 -14.61 -18.05
N GLU A 257 2.40 -14.67 -19.33
CA GLU A 257 2.82 -15.74 -20.24
C GLU A 257 4.31 -15.67 -20.58
N GLU A 258 4.87 -14.49 -20.77
CA GLU A 258 6.33 -14.31 -21.01
C GLU A 258 7.12 -14.87 -19.84
N ILE A 259 6.70 -14.59 -18.60
CA ILE A 259 7.30 -15.19 -17.38
C ILE A 259 7.11 -16.71 -17.39
N GLY A 260 5.92 -17.22 -17.74
CA GLY A 260 5.62 -18.66 -17.73
C GLY A 260 6.30 -19.45 -18.82
N ARG A 261 6.42 -18.91 -20.04
CA ARG A 261 7.07 -19.60 -21.19
C ARG A 261 8.56 -19.89 -20.98
N ALA A 262 9.20 -19.12 -20.16
CA ALA A 262 10.59 -19.33 -19.86
C ALA A 262 10.82 -20.54 -18.91
N HIS A 263 9.74 -21.24 -18.49
CA HIS A 263 9.79 -22.50 -17.73
C HIS A 263 9.73 -23.78 -18.60
N VAL A 264 9.59 -23.64 -19.92
CA VAL A 264 9.57 -24.75 -20.90
C VAL A 264 10.87 -24.71 -21.73
#